data_befb0cb931b3c379fcf1fa51a44ea495
#
_entry.id   befb0cb931b3c379fcf1fa51a44ea495
#
_cell.length_a   1.000
_cell.length_b   1.000
_cell.length_c   1.000
_cell.angle_alpha   90.00
_cell.angle_beta   90.00
_cell.angle_gamma   90.00
#
_symmetry.space_group_name_H-M   'P 1'
#
loop_
_entity.id
_entity.type
_entity.pdbx_description
1 polymer ?
#
loop_
_entity_poly.entity_id
_entity_poly.type
_entity_poly.pdbx_seq_one_letter_code
_entity_poly.pdbx_strand_id
1 'polypeptide(L)'
;MKTKKGENLPVVKFEREGRSIEVPKGANLRKSALKAGINVYKGINQILNCQGHGLCGTCRVEIIQGDKNVNSKTPMEEWVLKGKFLIAHKVKPNLRLSCQVKVDDDIVVLTMPEYEIDKEETIERVKIFAVVTLFALLFLVGLAFIVLDFIGKL
;
A
#
# COMPACT_ATOMS: atom_id res chain seq x y z
N MET A 1 -27.28 -0.32 -17.52
CA MET A 1 -26.81 -1.67 -17.14
C MET A 1 -27.91 -2.33 -16.33
N LYS A 2 -28.49 -3.44 -16.85
CA LYS A 2 -29.60 -4.16 -16.21
C LYS A 2 -29.07 -4.91 -15.00
N THR A 3 -29.48 -4.54 -13.80
CA THR A 3 -29.27 -5.31 -12.57
C THR A 3 -30.04 -6.61 -12.69
N LYS A 4 -29.36 -7.74 -12.71
CA LYS A 4 -29.98 -9.08 -12.57
C LYS A 4 -30.57 -9.17 -11.16
N LYS A 5 -31.89 -9.13 -11.08
CA LYS A 5 -32.68 -9.34 -9.86
C LYS A 5 -32.56 -10.83 -9.49
N GLY A 6 -31.86 -11.13 -8.36
CA GLY A 6 -31.82 -12.48 -7.79
C GLY A 6 -30.44 -12.97 -7.34
N GLU A 7 -29.37 -12.19 -7.47
CA GLU A 7 -28.04 -12.55 -6.93
C GLU A 7 -27.90 -11.93 -5.53
N ASN A 8 -27.62 -12.73 -4.50
CA ASN A 8 -27.26 -12.20 -3.18
C ASN A 8 -26.03 -11.31 -3.36
N LEU A 9 -26.22 -10.00 -3.19
CA LEU A 9 -25.17 -9.02 -3.30
C LEU A 9 -24.28 -9.13 -2.06
N PRO A 10 -22.95 -9.28 -2.21
CA PRO A 10 -22.01 -9.23 -1.11
C PRO A 10 -22.19 -7.97 -0.25
N VAL A 11 -22.12 -8.15 1.06
CA VAL A 11 -22.21 -7.07 2.04
C VAL A 11 -20.82 -6.74 2.57
N VAL A 12 -20.42 -5.50 2.46
CA VAL A 12 -19.19 -4.97 3.06
C VAL A 12 -19.55 -4.17 4.31
N LYS A 13 -19.16 -4.67 5.48
CA LYS A 13 -19.30 -3.98 6.74
C LYS A 13 -18.03 -3.21 7.06
N PHE A 14 -18.15 -1.91 7.27
CA PHE A 14 -17.06 -1.03 7.68
C PHE A 14 -17.13 -0.84 9.20
N GLU A 15 -16.18 -1.45 9.92
CA GLU A 15 -16.20 -1.52 11.38
C GLU A 15 -16.04 -0.14 12.02
N ARG A 16 -15.13 0.69 11.49
CA ARG A 16 -14.85 2.04 12.02
C ARG A 16 -16.03 2.98 11.85
N GLU A 17 -16.68 2.91 10.71
CA GLU A 17 -17.81 3.78 10.35
C GLU A 17 -19.16 3.25 10.83
N GLY A 18 -19.21 2.01 11.33
CA GLY A 18 -20.45 1.34 11.74
C GLY A 18 -21.47 1.19 10.62
N ARG A 19 -21.04 1.19 9.36
CA ARG A 19 -21.88 1.16 8.16
C ARG A 19 -21.66 -0.09 7.33
N SER A 20 -22.73 -0.55 6.68
CA SER A 20 -22.68 -1.65 5.72
C SER A 20 -23.17 -1.18 4.35
N ILE A 21 -22.56 -1.71 3.30
CA ILE A 21 -22.96 -1.45 1.92
C ILE A 21 -23.09 -2.75 1.15
N GLU A 22 -24.04 -2.84 0.26
CA GLU A 22 -24.15 -3.92 -0.72
C GLU A 22 -23.36 -3.56 -1.97
N VAL A 23 -22.58 -4.52 -2.47
CA VAL A 23 -21.74 -4.32 -3.64
C VAL A 23 -21.94 -5.45 -4.65
N PRO A 24 -21.81 -5.22 -5.94
CA PRO A 24 -21.80 -6.31 -6.92
C PRO A 24 -20.60 -7.24 -6.68
N LYS A 25 -20.77 -8.54 -6.94
CA LYS A 25 -19.69 -9.52 -6.90
C LYS A 25 -18.53 -9.09 -7.81
N GLY A 26 -17.29 -9.16 -7.32
CA GLY A 26 -16.09 -8.68 -8.00
C GLY A 26 -15.91 -7.16 -7.97
N ALA A 27 -16.74 -6.42 -7.22
CA ALA A 27 -16.62 -4.98 -7.11
C ALA A 27 -15.31 -4.56 -6.43
N ASN A 28 -14.74 -3.44 -6.89
CA ASN A 28 -13.54 -2.88 -6.27
C ASN A 28 -13.91 -2.18 -4.95
N LEU A 29 -13.33 -2.62 -3.85
CA LEU A 29 -13.63 -2.15 -2.49
C LEU A 29 -13.48 -0.62 -2.35
N ARG A 30 -12.36 -0.05 -2.85
CA ARG A 30 -12.12 1.41 -2.79
C ARG A 30 -13.22 2.20 -3.50
N LYS A 31 -13.54 1.79 -4.74
CA LYS A 31 -14.57 2.51 -5.54
C LYS A 31 -15.94 2.42 -4.89
N SER A 32 -16.30 1.26 -4.35
CA SER A 32 -17.57 1.04 -3.66
C SER A 32 -17.66 1.85 -2.37
N ALA A 33 -16.60 1.86 -1.54
CA ALA A 33 -16.53 2.67 -0.32
C ALA A 33 -16.69 4.17 -0.61
N LEU A 34 -15.91 4.70 -1.55
CA LEU A 34 -15.96 6.13 -1.91
C LEU A 34 -17.32 6.53 -2.49
N LYS A 35 -17.95 5.67 -3.32
CA LYS A 35 -19.29 5.90 -3.85
C LYS A 35 -20.35 5.96 -2.74
N ALA A 36 -20.16 5.20 -1.67
CA ALA A 36 -21.03 5.21 -0.50
C ALA A 36 -20.69 6.33 0.51
N GLY A 37 -19.76 7.22 0.18
CA GLY A 37 -19.30 8.30 1.07
C GLY A 37 -18.45 7.83 2.23
N ILE A 38 -17.86 6.61 2.14
CA ILE A 38 -16.95 6.06 3.14
C ILE A 38 -15.52 6.34 2.68
N ASN A 39 -14.78 7.09 3.49
CA ASN A 39 -13.42 7.47 3.18
C ASN A 39 -12.42 6.38 3.59
N VAL A 40 -11.54 6.00 2.66
CA VAL A 40 -10.46 5.02 2.89
C VAL A 40 -9.08 5.67 3.07
N TYR A 41 -9.04 6.99 3.15
CA TYR A 41 -7.80 7.78 3.24
C TYR A 41 -7.75 8.61 4.52
N LYS A 42 -6.57 8.78 5.11
CA LYS A 42 -6.34 9.60 6.29
C LYS A 42 -5.74 10.96 5.91
N GLY A 43 -6.33 12.05 6.42
CA GLY A 43 -5.79 13.41 6.28
C GLY A 43 -5.55 13.84 4.83
N ILE A 44 -4.38 14.39 4.53
CA ILE A 44 -4.01 14.93 3.22
C ILE A 44 -4.03 13.89 2.10
N ASN A 45 -3.95 12.58 2.44
CA ASN A 45 -4.03 11.51 1.45
C ASN A 45 -5.40 11.39 0.76
N GLN A 46 -6.41 12.11 1.22
CA GLN A 46 -7.68 12.25 0.51
C GLN A 46 -7.48 12.95 -0.84
N ILE A 47 -6.55 13.89 -0.89
CA ILE A 47 -6.20 14.64 -2.10
C ILE A 47 -4.97 14.05 -2.78
N LEU A 48 -3.91 13.78 -1.99
CA LEU A 48 -2.64 13.25 -2.49
C LEU A 48 -2.64 11.71 -2.45
N ASN A 49 -3.19 11.09 -3.48
CA ASN A 49 -3.21 9.64 -3.64
C ASN A 49 -3.03 9.23 -5.11
N CYS A 50 -2.73 7.96 -5.36
CA CYS A 50 -2.53 7.42 -6.71
C CYS A 50 -3.83 7.06 -7.44
N GLN A 51 -4.97 7.54 -6.98
CA GLN A 51 -6.30 7.32 -7.57
C GLN A 51 -6.66 5.84 -7.82
N GLY A 52 -6.02 4.91 -7.12
CA GLY A 52 -6.32 3.49 -7.19
C GLY A 52 -5.35 2.65 -8.01
N HIS A 53 -4.22 3.21 -8.43
CA HIS A 53 -3.19 2.48 -9.17
C HIS A 53 -2.34 1.52 -8.31
N GLY A 54 -2.58 1.44 -6.99
CA GLY A 54 -1.86 0.53 -6.08
C GLY A 54 -0.42 0.95 -5.75
N LEU A 55 -0.01 2.18 -6.08
CA LEU A 55 1.38 2.64 -5.99
C LEU A 55 1.73 3.40 -4.71
N CYS A 56 0.77 4.10 -4.10
CA CYS A 56 1.05 4.98 -2.95
C CYS A 56 0.95 4.28 -1.59
N GLY A 57 0.14 3.23 -1.48
CA GLY A 57 -0.06 2.51 -0.22
C GLY A 57 -0.92 3.25 0.81
N THR A 58 -1.63 4.32 0.43
CA THR A 58 -2.40 5.16 1.38
C THR A 58 -3.82 4.67 1.64
N CYS A 59 -4.38 3.83 0.76
CA CYS A 59 -5.74 3.28 0.87
C CYS A 59 -5.75 1.94 1.61
N ARG A 60 -5.03 1.83 2.72
CA ARG A 60 -4.93 0.59 3.51
C ARG A 60 -6.23 0.29 4.22
N VAL A 61 -6.58 -0.98 4.23
CA VAL A 61 -7.69 -1.55 5.00
C VAL A 61 -7.23 -2.87 5.61
N GLU A 62 -7.78 -3.21 6.76
CA GLU A 62 -7.56 -4.51 7.38
C GLU A 62 -8.85 -5.32 7.23
N ILE A 63 -8.78 -6.53 6.66
CA ILE A 63 -9.92 -7.43 6.55
C ILE A 63 -10.03 -8.17 7.87
N ILE A 64 -11.08 -7.88 8.64
CA ILE A 64 -11.32 -8.50 9.95
C ILE A 64 -11.95 -9.88 9.78
N GLN A 65 -12.89 -9.99 8.85
CA GLN A 65 -13.58 -11.23 8.53
C GLN A 65 -13.79 -11.36 7.03
N GLY A 66 -13.77 -12.59 6.52
CA GLY A 66 -13.99 -12.86 5.10
C GLY A 66 -12.74 -12.71 4.23
N ASP A 67 -11.55 -12.98 4.73
CA ASP A 67 -10.30 -12.90 3.96
C ASP A 67 -10.30 -13.82 2.71
N LYS A 68 -11.04 -14.93 2.77
CA LYS A 68 -11.23 -15.85 1.63
C LYS A 68 -12.23 -15.35 0.58
N ASN A 69 -13.00 -14.33 0.92
CA ASN A 69 -14.06 -13.73 0.10
C ASN A 69 -13.55 -12.59 -0.77
N VAL A 70 -12.24 -12.45 -0.86
CA VAL A 70 -11.57 -11.46 -1.70
C VAL A 70 -10.45 -12.11 -2.51
N ASN A 71 -10.05 -11.45 -3.59
CA ASN A 71 -8.92 -11.90 -4.40
C ASN A 71 -7.61 -11.98 -3.61
N SER A 72 -6.68 -12.86 -4.03
CA SER A 72 -5.32 -12.94 -3.48
C SER A 72 -4.55 -11.62 -3.62
N LYS A 73 -3.56 -11.39 -2.75
CA LYS A 73 -2.65 -10.23 -2.86
C LYS A 73 -1.84 -10.31 -4.14
N THR A 74 -1.61 -9.15 -4.74
CA THR A 74 -0.67 -9.04 -5.86
C THR A 74 0.74 -8.79 -5.34
N PRO A 75 1.81 -9.18 -6.06
CA PRO A 75 3.19 -8.89 -5.66
C PRO A 75 3.46 -7.39 -5.48
N MET A 76 2.83 -6.55 -6.31
CA MET A 76 2.90 -5.09 -6.18
C MET A 76 2.26 -4.60 -4.88
N GLU A 77 1.11 -5.16 -4.50
CA GLU A 77 0.44 -4.84 -3.24
C GLU A 77 1.33 -5.17 -2.04
N GLU A 78 1.94 -6.35 -2.01
CA GLU A 78 2.85 -6.76 -0.94
C GLU A 78 4.06 -5.83 -0.83
N TRP A 79 4.68 -5.51 -1.96
CA TRP A 79 5.82 -4.59 -2.00
C TRP A 79 5.48 -3.21 -1.45
N VAL A 80 4.32 -2.66 -1.84
CA VAL A 80 3.87 -1.34 -1.39
C VAL A 80 3.50 -1.35 0.09
N LEU A 81 2.91 -2.44 0.61
CA LEU A 81 2.54 -2.58 2.01
C LEU A 81 3.77 -2.68 2.93
N LYS A 82 4.85 -3.34 2.51
CA LYS A 82 6.11 -3.44 3.25
C LYS A 82 6.84 -2.10 3.45
N GLY A 83 6.36 -1.06 2.78
CA GLY A 83 6.98 0.26 2.82
C GLY A 83 8.12 0.42 1.82
N LYS A 84 8.34 1.66 1.42
CA LYS A 84 9.34 2.04 0.41
C LYS A 84 10.57 2.63 1.08
N PHE A 85 11.72 2.49 0.39
CA PHE A 85 13.00 3.04 0.85
C PHE A 85 13.44 2.53 2.23
N LEU A 86 13.71 3.48 3.15
CA LEU A 86 14.35 3.20 4.43
C LEU A 86 13.40 2.69 5.50
N ILE A 87 12.11 3.04 5.41
CA ILE A 87 11.13 2.69 6.46
C ILE A 87 10.39 1.42 6.04
N ALA A 88 10.53 0.37 6.84
CA ALA A 88 9.77 -0.85 6.71
C ALA A 88 8.53 -0.82 7.62
N HIS A 89 7.46 -1.45 7.17
CA HIS A 89 6.23 -1.59 7.94
C HIS A 89 5.96 -3.07 8.22
N LYS A 90 5.52 -3.39 9.43
CA LYS A 90 4.98 -4.71 9.72
C LYS A 90 3.69 -4.91 8.94
N VAL A 91 3.68 -5.94 8.09
CA VAL A 91 2.52 -6.25 7.25
C VAL A 91 1.77 -7.43 7.85
N LYS A 92 0.59 -7.16 8.40
CA LYS A 92 -0.32 -8.22 8.84
C LYS A 92 -0.85 -9.00 7.62
N PRO A 93 -1.13 -10.31 7.75
CA PRO A 93 -1.65 -11.13 6.64
C PRO A 93 -2.92 -10.56 6.01
N ASN A 94 -3.81 -10.03 6.85
CA ASN A 94 -5.12 -9.46 6.48
C ASN A 94 -5.07 -7.98 6.08
N LEU A 95 -3.89 -7.35 6.06
CA LEU A 95 -3.72 -5.98 5.60
C LEU A 95 -3.72 -5.94 4.07
N ARG A 96 -4.57 -5.10 3.48
CA ARG A 96 -4.79 -4.99 2.04
C ARG A 96 -4.80 -3.53 1.57
N LEU A 97 -4.61 -3.33 0.26
CA LEU A 97 -4.89 -2.05 -0.38
C LEU A 97 -6.31 -2.08 -0.95
N SER A 98 -7.23 -1.26 -0.44
CA SER A 98 -8.63 -1.28 -0.88
C SER A 98 -8.81 -1.09 -2.40
N CYS A 99 -7.88 -0.43 -3.07
CA CYS A 99 -7.89 -0.27 -4.52
C CYS A 99 -7.54 -1.56 -5.29
N GLN A 100 -6.93 -2.56 -4.65
CA GLN A 100 -6.57 -3.85 -5.24
C GLN A 100 -7.52 -4.97 -4.80
N VAL A 101 -8.40 -4.71 -3.83
CA VAL A 101 -9.36 -5.68 -3.32
C VAL A 101 -10.60 -5.73 -4.21
N LYS A 102 -10.95 -6.95 -4.67
CA LYS A 102 -12.22 -7.28 -5.30
C LYS A 102 -13.03 -8.12 -4.32
N VAL A 103 -14.28 -7.76 -4.12
CA VAL A 103 -15.19 -8.39 -3.14
C VAL A 103 -16.03 -9.44 -3.86
N ASP A 104 -15.88 -10.70 -3.46
CA ASP A 104 -16.64 -11.81 -4.05
C ASP A 104 -17.77 -12.31 -3.15
N ASP A 105 -17.68 -12.08 -1.81
CA ASP A 105 -18.70 -12.43 -0.83
C ASP A 105 -18.59 -11.49 0.38
N ASP A 106 -19.39 -11.70 1.44
CA ASP A 106 -19.47 -10.85 2.62
C ASP A 106 -18.11 -10.69 3.32
N ILE A 107 -17.77 -9.45 3.66
CA ILE A 107 -16.54 -9.10 4.37
C ILE A 107 -16.77 -8.03 5.44
N VAL A 108 -15.91 -8.06 6.47
CA VAL A 108 -15.82 -7.00 7.47
C VAL A 108 -14.45 -6.36 7.37
N VAL A 109 -14.41 -5.05 7.21
CA VAL A 109 -13.17 -4.30 7.01
C VAL A 109 -13.01 -3.15 7.99
N LEU A 110 -11.78 -2.94 8.45
CA LEU A 110 -11.37 -1.76 9.21
C LEU A 110 -10.63 -0.81 8.25
N THR A 111 -11.16 0.40 8.11
CA THR A 111 -10.52 1.44 7.29
C THR A 111 -9.40 2.12 8.05
N MET A 112 -8.39 2.60 7.32
CA MET A 112 -7.27 3.38 7.87
C MET A 112 -6.62 2.75 9.13
N PRO A 113 -6.19 1.46 9.07
CA PRO A 113 -5.49 0.84 10.19
C PRO A 113 -4.21 1.60 10.53
N GLU A 114 -3.77 1.51 11.77
CA GLU A 114 -2.52 2.15 12.21
C GLU A 114 -1.31 1.45 11.60
N TYR A 115 -0.26 2.23 11.33
CA TYR A 115 1.00 1.73 10.79
C TYR A 115 1.90 1.27 11.93
N GLU A 116 2.31 0.03 11.90
CA GLU A 116 3.39 -0.48 12.74
C GLU A 116 4.69 -0.46 11.96
N ILE A 117 5.70 0.23 12.49
CA ILE A 117 7.03 0.28 11.88
C ILE A 117 7.80 -0.97 12.29
N ASP A 118 8.38 -1.66 11.32
CA ASP A 118 9.34 -2.73 11.57
C ASP A 118 10.71 -2.11 11.83
N LYS A 119 11.07 -2.05 13.12
CA LYS A 119 12.32 -1.41 13.55
C LYS A 119 13.54 -2.20 13.09
N GLU A 120 13.48 -3.52 13.14
CA GLU A 120 14.62 -4.39 12.78
C GLU A 120 14.92 -4.27 11.28
N GLU A 121 13.94 -4.47 10.43
CA GLU A 121 14.09 -4.33 8.98
C GLU A 121 14.45 -2.90 8.57
N THR A 122 13.93 -1.89 9.27
CA THR A 122 14.28 -0.48 9.03
C THR A 122 15.75 -0.22 9.32
N ILE A 123 16.28 -0.73 10.45
CA ILE A 123 17.69 -0.57 10.81
C ILE A 123 18.59 -1.25 9.78
N GLU A 124 18.25 -2.45 9.33
CA GLU A 124 19.02 -3.15 8.29
C GLU A 124 19.05 -2.36 6.97
N ARG A 125 17.92 -1.86 6.53
CA ARG A 125 17.83 -1.01 5.32
C ARG A 125 18.68 0.26 5.44
N VAL A 126 18.67 0.91 6.61
CA VAL A 126 19.48 2.10 6.88
C VAL A 126 20.97 1.77 6.85
N LYS A 127 21.40 0.64 7.45
CA LYS A 127 22.79 0.17 7.40
C LYS A 127 23.25 -0.06 5.96
N ILE A 128 22.49 -0.80 5.17
CA ILE A 128 22.80 -1.07 3.76
C ILE A 128 22.89 0.26 2.98
N PHE A 129 21.95 1.16 3.18
CA PHE A 129 21.97 2.47 2.53
C PHE A 129 23.22 3.28 2.91
N ALA A 130 23.61 3.31 4.19
CA ALA A 130 24.80 4.00 4.66
C ALA A 130 26.08 3.43 4.03
N VAL A 131 26.19 2.10 3.94
CA VAL A 131 27.33 1.44 3.31
C VAL A 131 27.40 1.78 1.82
N VAL A 132 26.29 1.67 1.10
CA VAL A 132 26.23 2.00 -0.35
C VAL A 132 26.59 3.47 -0.57
N THR A 133 26.07 4.38 0.27
CA THR A 133 26.37 5.81 0.18
C THR A 133 27.86 6.09 0.43
N LEU A 134 28.46 5.44 1.43
CA LEU A 134 29.89 5.56 1.71
C LEU A 134 30.74 5.11 0.51
N PHE A 135 30.45 3.94 -0.07
CA PHE A 135 31.15 3.46 -1.26
C PHE A 135 30.97 4.40 -2.47
N ALA A 136 29.76 4.93 -2.68
CA ALA A 136 29.51 5.90 -3.75
C ALA A 136 30.33 7.18 -3.57
N LEU A 137 30.43 7.68 -2.33
CA LEU A 137 31.25 8.86 -2.02
C LEU A 137 32.74 8.59 -2.25
N LEU A 138 33.27 7.47 -1.79
CA LEU A 138 34.67 7.07 -2.01
C LEU A 138 34.98 6.94 -3.51
N PHE A 139 34.05 6.35 -4.27
CA PHE A 139 34.18 6.23 -5.71
C PHE A 139 34.22 7.62 -6.39
N LEU A 140 33.34 8.54 -6.01
CA LEU A 140 33.32 9.90 -6.55
C LEU A 140 34.59 10.67 -6.22
N VAL A 141 35.11 10.53 -4.99
CA VAL A 141 36.38 11.14 -4.59
C VAL A 141 37.54 10.56 -5.42
N GLY A 142 37.61 9.24 -5.59
CA GLY A 142 38.60 8.60 -6.44
C GLY A 142 38.55 9.09 -7.89
N LEU A 143 37.34 9.19 -8.44
CA LEU A 143 37.13 9.72 -9.80
C LEU A 143 37.62 11.18 -9.91
N ALA A 144 37.33 12.01 -8.91
CA ALA A 144 37.77 13.40 -8.87
C ALA A 144 39.31 13.50 -8.87
N PHE A 145 40.01 12.66 -8.10
CA PHE A 145 41.48 12.61 -8.11
C PHE A 145 42.04 12.22 -9.47
N ILE A 146 41.45 11.23 -10.14
CA ILE A 146 41.87 10.81 -11.50
C ILE A 146 41.69 11.95 -12.48
N VAL A 147 40.56 12.67 -12.45
CA VAL A 147 40.29 13.80 -13.34
C VAL A 147 41.26 14.91 -13.09
N LEU A 148 41.55 15.25 -11.81
CA LEU A 148 42.53 16.31 -11.47
C LEU A 148 43.96 15.95 -11.93
N ASP A 149 44.38 14.70 -11.76
CA ASP A 149 45.68 14.23 -12.24
C ASP A 149 45.79 14.29 -13.77
N PHE A 150 44.69 13.99 -14.47
CA PHE A 150 44.65 14.11 -15.94
C PHE A 150 44.71 15.55 -16.42
N ILE A 151 43.97 16.47 -15.77
CA ILE A 151 44.01 17.92 -16.11
C ILE A 151 45.36 18.51 -15.74
N GLY A 152 46.00 18.11 -14.66
CA GLY A 152 47.32 18.61 -14.25
C GLY A 152 48.49 18.12 -15.13
N LYS A 153 48.24 17.14 -16.00
CA LYS A 153 49.21 16.62 -16.98
C LYS A 153 49.06 17.18 -18.41
N LEU A 154 47.96 17.95 -18.66
CA LEU A 154 47.70 18.67 -19.88
C LEU A 154 48.32 20.08 -19.84
#